data_0ad29a6e6b6b6e7beaeaf01402031d35
#
_entry.id   0ad29a6e6b6b6e7beaeaf01402031d35
#
_cell.length_a   1.000
_cell.length_b   1.000
_cell.length_c   1.000
_cell.angle_alpha   90.00
_cell.angle_beta   90.00
_cell.angle_gamma   90.00
#
_symmetry.space_group_name_H-M   'P 1'
#
loop_
_entity.id
_entity.type
_entity.pdbx_description
1 polymer ?
#
loop_
_entity_poly.entity_id
_entity_poly.type
_entity_poly.pdbx_seq_one_letter_code
_entity_poly.pdbx_strand_id
1 'polypeptide(L)'
;MTVCSITDAAARALQSALGAAHVEFDARCLGRADPYAFSDDAAFAPAAIVRPASTAEIQAVLAIAREHRLPLWTVSTGKNLGYGGAAPRVGGSVVVDLQRMNRILEVDEELGFAVVEPGVRFLDLYAQLRAQGSRLAMSVPDIGWGSLIGNSLERGFGYAANWDHSATHCGLEIVLADGRVVRTGMGALAAPEGGGRSAWHLYKGGLGPSIEGLLLQSNLGIVTRMGVWLQHRPEVVVACGVHAARTTDLGALVNTLRPLILDGTIQSNAVIGNATVVASMISERARWHSGAGAMPEASVQAMANALHLGRWNARFGLYGNEAMTTARLATVRAAVARIDGAELVARSYPGDVSAEQAHPADHSQLGIPGLALLRMADWRGGEPAHTDFSLVCPATAVDVERQRELIQRETEAAGFDYAGGFTLCGRHAIALALIAFDRSDEAMRRSVLPLMRRLINAGAAAGYAPYRSHVALMDHTAAQYNFNDGALRHTLQKIKDTLDPAGILSPGKQGVWPSEGARAADLQPAHSGASSTATATASATATATD
;
A
#
# COMPACT_ATOMS: atom_id res chain seq x y z
N MET A 1 19.04 1.74 25.32
CA MET A 1 19.12 0.67 24.31
C MET A 1 20.24 1.00 23.37
N THR A 2 21.22 0.14 23.22
CA THR A 2 22.33 0.36 22.29
C THR A 2 21.79 0.14 20.89
N VAL A 3 21.62 1.22 20.11
CA VAL A 3 21.36 1.13 18.67
C VAL A 3 22.52 0.33 18.10
N CYS A 4 22.25 -0.74 17.37
CA CYS A 4 23.27 -1.54 16.70
C CYS A 4 24.04 -0.59 15.77
N SER A 5 25.21 -0.17 16.18
CA SER A 5 26.04 0.74 15.37
C SER A 5 26.75 -0.08 14.31
N ILE A 6 26.67 0.36 13.06
CA ILE A 6 27.44 -0.22 11.98
C ILE A 6 28.94 -0.12 12.33
N THR A 7 29.70 -1.18 12.11
CA THR A 7 31.16 -1.15 12.38
C THR A 7 31.89 -0.22 11.41
N ASP A 8 32.99 0.39 11.85
CA ASP A 8 33.81 1.25 10.99
C ASP A 8 34.27 0.52 9.71
N ALA A 9 34.52 -0.79 9.79
CA ALA A 9 34.90 -1.60 8.64
C ALA A 9 33.77 -1.67 7.61
N ALA A 10 32.55 -1.98 8.06
CA ALA A 10 31.36 -2.04 7.20
C ALA A 10 31.02 -0.66 6.63
N ALA A 11 31.13 0.41 7.43
CA ALA A 11 30.90 1.78 6.98
C ALA A 11 31.86 2.17 5.84
N ARG A 12 33.18 1.89 6.02
CA ARG A 12 34.19 2.13 4.96
C ARG A 12 33.93 1.29 3.71
N ALA A 13 33.55 0.02 3.88
CA ALA A 13 33.23 -0.86 2.74
C ALA A 13 32.06 -0.31 1.92
N LEU A 14 30.96 0.12 2.57
CA LEU A 14 29.81 0.74 1.89
C LEU A 14 30.18 2.04 1.19
N GLN A 15 30.98 2.91 1.84
CA GLN A 15 31.46 4.15 1.22
C GLN A 15 32.39 3.90 0.04
N SER A 16 33.24 2.88 0.11
CA SER A 16 34.10 2.47 -0.99
C SER A 16 33.32 1.94 -2.20
N ALA A 17 32.25 1.18 -1.94
CA ALA A 17 31.42 0.57 -3.00
C ALA A 17 30.51 1.57 -3.71
N LEU A 18 29.96 2.55 -2.99
CA LEU A 18 28.92 3.45 -3.49
C LEU A 18 29.37 4.91 -3.65
N GLY A 19 30.51 5.27 -3.06
CA GLY A 19 30.92 6.67 -2.85
C GLY A 19 30.29 7.27 -1.58
N ALA A 20 31.07 8.08 -0.86
CA ALA A 20 30.68 8.65 0.44
C ALA A 20 29.38 9.50 0.36
N ALA A 21 29.14 10.17 -0.78
CA ALA A 21 27.94 10.99 -0.98
C ALA A 21 26.63 10.17 -1.00
N HIS A 22 26.72 8.85 -1.17
CA HIS A 22 25.56 7.94 -1.30
C HIS A 22 25.39 7.03 -0.10
N VAL A 23 26.14 7.29 0.99
CA VAL A 23 26.05 6.55 2.25
C VAL A 23 25.87 7.56 3.38
N GLU A 24 24.78 7.47 4.10
CA GLU A 24 24.39 8.40 5.17
C GLU A 24 24.31 7.63 6.50
N PHE A 25 25.04 8.12 7.53
CA PHE A 25 25.11 7.51 8.88
C PHE A 25 24.56 8.44 9.97
N ASP A 26 24.04 9.61 9.61
CA ASP A 26 23.64 10.65 10.55
C ASP A 26 22.35 10.28 11.30
N ALA A 27 22.27 10.69 12.58
CA ALA A 27 21.05 10.64 13.38
C ALA A 27 19.84 11.33 12.73
N ARG A 28 20.07 12.25 11.78
CA ARG A 28 19.03 12.81 10.90
C ARG A 28 18.36 11.78 10.01
N CYS A 29 18.96 10.61 9.79
CA CYS A 29 18.32 9.46 9.16
C CYS A 29 17.10 8.97 9.95
N LEU A 30 17.12 9.12 11.27
CA LEU A 30 16.07 8.64 12.17
C LEU A 30 14.73 9.34 11.93
N GLY A 31 14.72 10.66 11.83
CA GLY A 31 13.50 11.45 11.65
C GLY A 31 12.92 11.42 10.22
N ARG A 32 13.62 10.82 9.25
CA ARG A 32 13.18 10.70 7.85
C ARG A 32 12.62 9.34 7.50
N ALA A 33 12.89 8.32 8.33
CA ALA A 33 12.51 6.95 8.02
C ALA A 33 11.00 6.77 8.06
N ASP A 34 10.34 7.25 9.13
CA ASP A 34 8.88 7.32 9.21
C ASP A 34 8.43 8.72 9.66
N PRO A 35 7.97 9.57 8.73
CA PRO A 35 7.50 10.93 9.08
C PRO A 35 6.23 10.93 9.92
N TYR A 36 5.51 9.81 9.99
CA TYR A 36 4.23 9.67 10.70
C TYR A 36 4.30 8.69 11.88
N ALA A 37 5.50 8.49 12.44
CA ALA A 37 5.70 7.54 13.52
C ALA A 37 4.79 7.81 14.75
N PHE A 38 4.13 6.76 15.21
CA PHE A 38 3.28 6.76 16.41
C PHE A 38 3.79 5.81 17.50
N SER A 39 4.86 5.07 17.20
CA SER A 39 5.53 4.16 18.14
C SER A 39 6.88 4.71 18.56
N ASP A 40 7.66 3.93 19.29
CA ASP A 40 9.03 4.29 19.66
C ASP A 40 9.92 4.35 18.40
N ASP A 41 10.31 5.54 18.00
CA ASP A 41 11.10 5.80 16.81
C ASP A 41 12.45 5.08 16.84
N ALA A 42 13.03 4.89 18.03
CA ALA A 42 14.31 4.20 18.19
C ALA A 42 14.24 2.71 17.82
N ALA A 43 13.08 2.06 18.01
CA ALA A 43 12.89 0.65 17.68
C ALA A 43 12.94 0.37 16.16
N PHE A 44 12.69 1.38 15.34
CA PHE A 44 12.63 1.29 13.87
C PHE A 44 13.66 2.20 13.18
N ALA A 45 14.64 2.69 13.94
CA ALA A 45 15.66 3.57 13.44
C ALA A 45 16.69 2.81 12.59
N PRO A 46 17.04 3.26 11.38
CA PRO A 46 18.12 2.67 10.60
C PRO A 46 19.49 3.06 11.20
N ALA A 47 20.51 2.19 10.98
CA ALA A 47 21.91 2.53 11.28
C ALA A 47 22.56 3.32 10.14
N ALA A 48 22.10 3.12 8.92
CA ALA A 48 22.57 3.83 7.72
C ALA A 48 21.50 3.83 6.63
N ILE A 49 21.66 4.76 5.68
CA ILE A 49 20.93 4.75 4.41
C ILE A 49 21.97 4.68 3.29
N VAL A 50 21.82 3.72 2.38
CA VAL A 50 22.66 3.56 1.20
C VAL A 50 21.81 3.71 -0.05
N ARG A 51 22.36 4.38 -1.08
CA ARG A 51 21.64 4.70 -2.32
C ARG A 51 22.37 4.14 -3.54
N PRO A 52 22.23 2.85 -3.87
CA PRO A 52 22.80 2.27 -5.08
C PRO A 52 22.10 2.82 -6.33
N ALA A 53 22.88 2.92 -7.45
CA ALA A 53 22.40 3.39 -8.75
C ALA A 53 22.34 2.28 -9.80
N SER A 54 22.75 1.07 -9.46
CA SER A 54 22.85 -0.04 -10.41
C SER A 54 22.69 -1.39 -9.73
N THR A 55 22.36 -2.41 -10.53
CA THR A 55 22.35 -3.82 -10.10
C THR A 55 23.72 -4.24 -9.52
N ALA A 56 24.82 -3.78 -10.10
CA ALA A 56 26.16 -4.07 -9.60
C ALA A 56 26.43 -3.46 -8.21
N GLU A 57 25.98 -2.23 -7.97
CA GLU A 57 26.08 -1.61 -6.64
C GLU A 57 25.20 -2.33 -5.60
N ILE A 58 24.01 -2.83 -5.98
CA ILE A 58 23.19 -3.67 -5.11
C ILE A 58 23.91 -4.97 -4.77
N GLN A 59 24.53 -5.63 -5.73
CA GLN A 59 25.34 -6.84 -5.50
C GLN A 59 26.50 -6.57 -4.53
N ALA A 60 27.17 -5.43 -4.64
CA ALA A 60 28.22 -5.02 -3.71
C ALA A 60 27.67 -4.80 -2.29
N VAL A 61 26.53 -4.10 -2.15
CA VAL A 61 25.85 -3.93 -0.84
C VAL A 61 25.50 -5.27 -0.22
N LEU A 62 24.96 -6.21 -1.00
CA LEU A 62 24.59 -7.55 -0.53
C LEU A 62 25.84 -8.36 -0.08
N ALA A 63 26.96 -8.26 -0.79
CA ALA A 63 28.20 -8.90 -0.41
C ALA A 63 28.72 -8.38 0.94
N ILE A 64 28.75 -7.05 1.10
CA ILE A 64 29.13 -6.39 2.36
C ILE A 64 28.17 -6.77 3.49
N ALA A 65 26.87 -6.78 3.22
CA ALA A 65 25.86 -7.14 4.23
C ALA A 65 26.02 -8.59 4.71
N ARG A 66 26.34 -9.54 3.82
CA ARG A 66 26.63 -10.94 4.21
C ARG A 66 27.91 -11.04 5.05
N GLU A 67 28.98 -10.37 4.62
CA GLU A 67 30.27 -10.39 5.31
C GLU A 67 30.16 -9.84 6.74
N HIS A 68 29.45 -8.71 6.88
CA HIS A 68 29.32 -8.01 8.16
C HIS A 68 28.03 -8.32 8.91
N ARG A 69 27.20 -9.26 8.43
CA ARG A 69 25.90 -9.65 9.00
C ARG A 69 24.96 -8.47 9.25
N LEU A 70 24.90 -7.54 8.30
CA LEU A 70 24.06 -6.35 8.38
C LEU A 70 22.63 -6.69 7.89
N PRO A 71 21.60 -6.46 8.69
CA PRO A 71 20.23 -6.52 8.19
C PRO A 71 19.99 -5.36 7.24
N LEU A 72 19.41 -5.65 6.08
CA LEU A 72 19.04 -4.67 5.07
C LEU A 72 17.54 -4.41 5.12
N TRP A 73 17.12 -3.21 4.75
CA TRP A 73 15.72 -2.88 4.53
C TRP A 73 15.57 -2.14 3.21
N THR A 74 14.98 -2.81 2.22
CA THR A 74 14.89 -2.25 0.86
C THR A 74 13.63 -1.41 0.70
N VAL A 75 13.81 -0.20 0.18
CA VAL A 75 12.73 0.71 -0.22
C VAL A 75 13.00 1.24 -1.63
N SER A 76 11.94 1.52 -2.39
CA SER A 76 12.05 2.13 -3.71
C SER A 76 12.24 3.65 -3.61
N THR A 77 11.20 4.36 -3.13
CA THR A 77 11.24 5.81 -2.86
C THR A 77 10.96 6.16 -1.40
N GLY A 78 10.69 5.18 -0.55
CA GLY A 78 10.40 5.36 0.88
C GLY A 78 9.12 6.15 1.19
N LYS A 79 8.17 6.24 0.23
CA LYS A 79 6.93 7.01 0.35
C LYS A 79 5.73 6.16 0.76
N ASN A 80 5.95 5.11 1.56
CA ASN A 80 4.88 4.28 2.12
C ASN A 80 4.26 4.95 3.38
N LEU A 81 3.78 6.18 3.19
CA LEU A 81 3.22 7.01 4.25
C LEU A 81 2.02 6.32 4.90
N GLY A 82 1.85 6.46 6.20
CA GLY A 82 0.81 5.76 6.97
C GLY A 82 1.12 4.28 7.28
N TYR A 83 2.19 3.70 6.69
CA TYR A 83 2.60 2.30 6.90
C TYR A 83 4.06 2.15 7.38
N GLY A 84 4.68 3.25 7.81
CA GLY A 84 6.05 3.26 8.34
C GLY A 84 7.11 3.85 7.41
N GLY A 85 6.70 4.42 6.25
CA GLY A 85 7.61 5.13 5.35
C GLY A 85 8.77 4.26 4.87
N ALA A 86 9.99 4.69 5.18
CA ALA A 86 11.23 3.96 4.92
C ALA A 86 11.81 3.26 6.15
N ALA A 87 11.12 3.32 7.30
CA ALA A 87 11.60 2.74 8.55
C ALA A 87 11.71 1.21 8.46
N PRO A 88 12.82 0.62 8.91
CA PRO A 88 13.02 -0.82 8.88
C PRO A 88 12.24 -1.50 10.02
N ARG A 89 11.83 -2.76 9.81
CA ARG A 89 11.21 -3.58 10.87
C ARG A 89 12.16 -3.88 12.02
N VAL A 90 13.46 -3.94 11.75
CA VAL A 90 14.52 -4.19 12.73
C VAL A 90 15.38 -2.93 12.83
N GLY A 91 15.42 -2.32 14.01
CA GLY A 91 16.29 -1.18 14.29
C GLY A 91 17.76 -1.53 14.06
N GLY A 92 18.54 -0.57 13.59
CA GLY A 92 19.93 -0.80 13.23
C GLY A 92 20.14 -1.42 11.84
N SER A 93 19.08 -1.66 11.05
CA SER A 93 19.19 -2.09 9.67
C SER A 93 19.80 -1.00 8.78
N VAL A 94 20.46 -1.42 7.69
CA VAL A 94 20.85 -0.52 6.60
C VAL A 94 19.68 -0.40 5.63
N VAL A 95 19.13 0.80 5.47
CA VAL A 95 18.09 1.07 4.47
C VAL A 95 18.75 1.16 3.09
N VAL A 96 18.30 0.30 2.18
CA VAL A 96 18.70 0.32 0.77
C VAL A 96 17.65 1.10 -0.01
N ASP A 97 17.93 2.36 -0.25
CA ASP A 97 17.05 3.31 -0.94
C ASP A 97 17.38 3.34 -2.44
N LEU A 98 16.46 2.83 -3.25
CA LEU A 98 16.66 2.61 -4.68
C LEU A 98 16.30 3.83 -5.55
N GLN A 99 16.04 5.01 -4.97
CA GLN A 99 15.56 6.17 -5.72
C GLN A 99 16.53 6.69 -6.79
N ARG A 100 17.83 6.33 -6.75
CA ARG A 100 18.80 6.64 -7.82
C ARG A 100 18.64 5.76 -9.07
N MET A 101 18.00 4.61 -8.94
CA MET A 101 17.63 3.76 -10.08
C MET A 101 16.27 4.22 -10.61
N ASN A 102 16.25 5.32 -11.36
CA ASN A 102 15.04 6.05 -11.75
C ASN A 102 14.85 6.19 -13.26
N ARG A 103 15.42 5.29 -14.04
CA ARG A 103 15.27 5.31 -15.49
C ARG A 103 14.01 4.61 -15.93
N ILE A 104 13.28 5.21 -16.87
CA ILE A 104 12.27 4.55 -17.68
C ILE A 104 13.03 3.96 -18.86
N LEU A 105 13.15 2.63 -18.87
CA LEU A 105 14.05 1.91 -19.79
C LEU A 105 13.42 1.70 -21.17
N GLU A 106 12.11 1.56 -21.22
CA GLU A 106 11.34 1.31 -22.44
C GLU A 106 9.91 1.80 -22.28
N VAL A 107 9.30 2.30 -23.35
CA VAL A 107 7.87 2.51 -23.50
C VAL A 107 7.48 1.96 -24.87
N ASP A 108 6.66 0.92 -24.90
CA ASP A 108 6.15 0.33 -26.14
C ASP A 108 4.69 0.79 -26.36
N GLU A 109 4.53 1.70 -27.33
CA GLU A 109 3.24 2.28 -27.71
C GLU A 109 2.29 1.29 -28.39
N GLU A 110 2.82 0.28 -29.07
CA GLU A 110 2.03 -0.70 -29.80
C GLU A 110 1.43 -1.75 -28.85
N LEU A 111 2.27 -2.23 -27.91
CA LEU A 111 1.90 -3.32 -27.00
C LEU A 111 1.43 -2.81 -25.64
N GLY A 112 1.51 -1.50 -25.39
CA GLY A 112 0.95 -0.87 -24.19
C GLY A 112 1.67 -1.22 -22.90
N PHE A 113 2.99 -1.13 -22.84
CA PHE A 113 3.74 -1.33 -21.59
C PHE A 113 4.91 -0.36 -21.45
N ALA A 114 5.40 -0.22 -20.24
CA ALA A 114 6.66 0.44 -19.92
C ALA A 114 7.55 -0.47 -19.08
N VAL A 115 8.87 -0.33 -19.21
CA VAL A 115 9.86 -1.00 -18.36
C VAL A 115 10.54 0.04 -17.50
N VAL A 116 10.50 -0.13 -16.19
CA VAL A 116 10.94 0.87 -15.22
C VAL A 116 11.90 0.31 -14.18
N GLU A 117 12.75 1.18 -13.66
CA GLU A 117 13.58 0.95 -12.47
C GLU A 117 12.83 1.35 -11.17
N PRO A 118 13.24 0.87 -9.98
CA PRO A 118 12.49 1.02 -8.74
C PRO A 118 12.32 2.46 -8.24
N GLY A 119 13.17 3.39 -8.62
CA GLY A 119 13.08 4.82 -8.27
C GLY A 119 12.10 5.61 -9.14
N VAL A 120 11.55 5.04 -10.23
CA VAL A 120 10.59 5.73 -11.10
C VAL A 120 9.26 5.90 -10.37
N ARG A 121 8.82 7.17 -10.24
CA ARG A 121 7.55 7.54 -9.60
C ARG A 121 6.43 7.61 -10.63
N PHE A 122 5.17 7.56 -10.16
CA PHE A 122 4.00 7.79 -11.03
C PHE A 122 4.08 9.16 -11.72
N LEU A 123 4.54 10.19 -11.01
CA LEU A 123 4.76 11.52 -11.59
C LEU A 123 5.78 11.50 -12.74
N ASP A 124 6.86 10.71 -12.63
CA ASP A 124 7.93 10.66 -13.63
C ASP A 124 7.43 10.01 -14.93
N LEU A 125 6.77 8.85 -14.82
CA LEU A 125 6.22 8.16 -15.98
C LEU A 125 5.11 8.99 -16.65
N TYR A 126 4.22 9.60 -15.86
CA TYR A 126 3.19 10.50 -16.39
C TYR A 126 3.81 11.67 -17.18
N ALA A 127 4.80 12.35 -16.60
CA ALA A 127 5.48 13.47 -17.25
C ALA A 127 6.14 13.04 -18.57
N GLN A 128 6.81 11.88 -18.61
CA GLN A 128 7.44 11.36 -19.82
C GLN A 128 6.40 11.02 -20.89
N LEU A 129 5.33 10.30 -20.54
CA LEU A 129 4.25 9.97 -21.50
C LEU A 129 3.62 11.23 -22.09
N ARG A 130 3.40 12.26 -21.27
CA ARG A 130 2.87 13.56 -21.74
C ARG A 130 3.85 14.27 -22.66
N ALA A 131 5.13 14.36 -22.29
CA ALA A 131 6.16 15.04 -23.06
C ALA A 131 6.39 14.40 -24.45
N GLN A 132 6.20 13.08 -24.56
CA GLN A 132 6.31 12.32 -25.81
C GLN A 132 5.05 12.33 -26.65
N GLY A 133 3.96 12.93 -26.18
CA GLY A 133 2.65 12.85 -26.85
C GLY A 133 2.10 11.41 -26.92
N SER A 134 2.50 10.57 -25.96
CA SER A 134 2.12 9.15 -25.92
C SER A 134 0.60 8.95 -25.92
N ARG A 135 0.15 7.90 -26.61
CA ARG A 135 -1.25 7.46 -26.61
C ARG A 135 -1.57 6.51 -25.44
N LEU A 136 -0.62 6.30 -24.53
CA LEU A 136 -0.80 5.45 -23.37
C LEU A 136 -1.28 6.26 -22.16
N ALA A 137 -2.01 5.59 -21.28
CA ALA A 137 -2.50 6.08 -20.01
C ALA A 137 -2.17 5.07 -18.89
N MET A 138 -2.04 5.57 -17.67
CA MET A 138 -1.76 4.75 -16.49
C MET A 138 -2.87 4.88 -15.46
N SER A 139 -3.07 3.85 -14.65
CA SER A 139 -3.77 3.98 -13.39
C SER A 139 -2.82 4.55 -12.34
N VAL A 140 -3.29 5.48 -11.53
CA VAL A 140 -2.47 6.17 -10.54
C VAL A 140 -3.04 6.02 -9.14
N PRO A 141 -2.18 5.88 -8.11
CA PRO A 141 -2.61 5.98 -6.72
C PRO A 141 -2.83 7.45 -6.34
N ASP A 142 -3.37 7.68 -5.16
CA ASP A 142 -3.64 9.02 -4.66
C ASP A 142 -2.37 9.84 -4.38
N ILE A 143 -1.20 9.19 -4.22
CA ILE A 143 0.08 9.86 -4.00
C ILE A 143 1.02 9.57 -5.16
N GLY A 144 1.19 10.54 -6.06
CA GLY A 144 2.06 10.45 -7.24
C GLY A 144 3.56 10.30 -6.95
N TRP A 145 4.00 10.53 -5.71
CA TRP A 145 5.39 10.31 -5.26
C TRP A 145 5.75 8.83 -5.09
N GLY A 146 4.75 7.96 -5.04
CA GLY A 146 4.97 6.52 -4.95
C GLY A 146 5.74 6.00 -6.16
N SER A 147 6.56 4.98 -5.95
CA SER A 147 7.21 4.23 -7.04
C SER A 147 6.20 3.28 -7.69
N LEU A 148 6.28 3.11 -9.01
CA LEU A 148 5.50 2.09 -9.70
C LEU A 148 5.81 0.68 -9.16
N ILE A 149 7.10 0.34 -9.04
CA ILE A 149 7.54 -0.97 -8.51
C ILE A 149 7.11 -1.11 -7.06
N GLY A 150 7.40 -0.12 -6.21
CA GLY A 150 7.06 -0.18 -4.80
C GLY A 150 5.56 -0.33 -4.54
N ASN A 151 4.73 0.44 -5.27
CA ASN A 151 3.27 0.35 -5.15
C ASN A 151 2.76 -1.03 -5.60
N SER A 152 3.21 -1.51 -6.77
CA SER A 152 2.83 -2.81 -7.34
C SER A 152 3.18 -3.96 -6.39
N LEU A 153 4.43 -4.00 -5.90
CA LEU A 153 4.91 -5.07 -5.03
C LEU A 153 4.29 -5.02 -3.61
N GLU A 154 3.83 -3.86 -3.15
CA GLU A 154 3.10 -3.72 -1.88
C GLU A 154 1.57 -3.86 -2.06
N ARG A 155 1.11 -4.43 -3.19
CA ARG A 155 -0.31 -4.59 -3.52
C ARG A 155 -1.09 -3.29 -3.47
N GLY A 156 -0.45 -2.20 -3.88
CA GLY A 156 -1.12 -0.91 -4.05
C GLY A 156 -2.04 -0.94 -5.25
N PHE A 157 -2.96 0.00 -5.29
CA PHE A 157 -3.91 0.14 -6.38
C PHE A 157 -4.07 1.59 -6.81
N GLY A 158 -4.63 1.78 -7.98
CA GLY A 158 -5.01 3.08 -8.51
C GLY A 158 -6.52 3.21 -8.67
N TYR A 159 -6.97 4.27 -9.35
CA TYR A 159 -8.38 4.66 -9.41
C TYR A 159 -8.93 4.81 -10.83
N ALA A 160 -8.12 4.47 -11.84
CA ALA A 160 -8.53 4.35 -13.23
C ALA A 160 -8.75 2.87 -13.60
N ALA A 161 -9.06 2.57 -14.85
CA ALA A 161 -9.00 1.21 -15.32
C ALA A 161 -7.58 0.62 -15.14
N ASN A 162 -7.43 -0.71 -15.07
CA ASN A 162 -6.18 -1.37 -14.62
C ASN A 162 -5.76 -0.97 -13.19
N TRP A 163 -6.72 -0.78 -12.33
CA TRP A 163 -6.55 -0.32 -10.96
C TRP A 163 -5.70 -1.24 -10.08
N ASP A 164 -5.67 -2.54 -10.31
CA ASP A 164 -4.85 -3.50 -9.56
C ASP A 164 -3.41 -3.51 -10.11
N HIS A 165 -2.54 -2.70 -9.50
CA HIS A 165 -1.16 -2.57 -9.94
C HIS A 165 -0.37 -3.88 -9.75
N SER A 166 -0.77 -4.73 -8.80
CA SER A 166 -0.15 -6.05 -8.62
C SER A 166 -0.55 -7.04 -9.74
N ALA A 167 -1.68 -6.83 -10.37
CA ALA A 167 -2.12 -7.60 -11.53
C ALA A 167 -1.53 -7.11 -12.85
N THR A 168 -1.11 -5.85 -12.93
CA THR A 168 -0.62 -5.23 -14.18
C THR A 168 0.90 -5.21 -14.34
N HIS A 169 1.69 -5.63 -13.35
CA HIS A 169 3.12 -5.84 -13.57
C HIS A 169 3.37 -7.14 -14.35
N CYS A 170 4.43 -7.19 -15.14
CA CYS A 170 4.82 -8.37 -15.91
C CYS A 170 6.32 -8.42 -16.16
N GLY A 171 6.96 -9.47 -15.64
CA GLY A 171 8.39 -9.68 -15.78
C GLY A 171 9.22 -8.82 -14.82
N LEU A 172 9.91 -9.48 -13.91
CA LEU A 172 10.79 -8.87 -12.91
C LEU A 172 12.24 -9.27 -13.15
N GLU A 173 13.17 -8.34 -12.92
CA GLU A 173 14.58 -8.63 -12.68
C GLU A 173 14.85 -8.46 -11.18
N ILE A 174 15.50 -9.45 -10.56
CA ILE A 174 15.62 -9.59 -9.12
C ILE A 174 17.06 -9.91 -8.77
N VAL A 175 17.61 -9.24 -7.77
CA VAL A 175 18.88 -9.64 -7.14
C VAL A 175 18.54 -10.42 -5.87
N LEU A 176 18.96 -11.69 -5.81
CA LEU A 176 18.81 -12.55 -4.64
C LEU A 176 19.84 -12.21 -3.56
N ALA A 177 19.64 -12.73 -2.35
CA ALA A 177 20.54 -12.47 -1.21
C ALA A 177 21.99 -12.88 -1.48
N ASP A 178 22.23 -13.89 -2.31
CA ASP A 178 23.56 -14.35 -2.72
C ASP A 178 24.20 -13.50 -3.83
N GLY A 179 23.47 -12.50 -4.36
CA GLY A 179 23.92 -11.60 -5.42
C GLY A 179 23.60 -12.08 -6.83
N ARG A 180 23.03 -13.29 -7.02
CA ARG A 180 22.58 -13.74 -8.35
C ARG A 180 21.43 -12.89 -8.86
N VAL A 181 21.46 -12.59 -10.17
CA VAL A 181 20.38 -11.92 -10.89
C VAL A 181 19.48 -12.95 -11.52
N VAL A 182 18.19 -12.86 -11.27
CA VAL A 182 17.17 -13.75 -11.82
C VAL A 182 16.13 -12.89 -12.56
N ARG A 183 15.66 -13.39 -13.70
CA ARG A 183 14.55 -12.82 -14.45
C ARG A 183 13.38 -13.78 -14.44
N THR A 184 12.19 -13.27 -14.22
CA THR A 184 10.96 -14.09 -14.15
C THR A 184 10.36 -14.31 -15.54
N GLY A 185 9.51 -15.33 -15.62
CA GLY A 185 8.73 -15.62 -16.83
C GLY A 185 9.58 -15.83 -18.07
N MET A 186 9.20 -15.21 -19.16
CA MET A 186 9.90 -15.30 -20.45
C MET A 186 11.28 -14.59 -20.43
N GLY A 187 11.55 -13.77 -19.41
CA GLY A 187 12.85 -13.14 -19.23
C GLY A 187 13.96 -14.09 -18.80
N ALA A 188 13.63 -15.32 -18.41
CA ALA A 188 14.60 -16.38 -18.13
C ALA A 188 15.26 -16.95 -19.41
N LEU A 189 14.73 -16.67 -20.59
CA LEU A 189 15.36 -17.01 -21.86
C LEU A 189 16.56 -16.10 -22.09
N ALA A 190 17.61 -16.66 -22.69
CA ALA A 190 18.71 -15.85 -23.22
C ALA A 190 18.19 -14.87 -24.29
N ALA A 191 18.85 -13.72 -24.41
CA ALA A 191 18.51 -12.79 -25.48
C ALA A 191 18.63 -13.49 -26.86
N PRO A 192 17.67 -13.26 -27.78
CA PRO A 192 17.72 -13.89 -29.08
C PRO A 192 18.96 -13.42 -29.87
N GLU A 193 19.61 -14.35 -30.56
CA GLU A 193 20.69 -14.03 -31.49
C GLU A 193 20.17 -13.12 -32.62
N GLY A 194 20.85 -12.02 -32.87
CA GLY A 194 20.48 -11.05 -33.91
C GLY A 194 19.47 -9.98 -33.47
N GLY A 195 19.07 -9.96 -32.19
CA GLY A 195 18.09 -9.02 -31.67
C GLY A 195 16.66 -9.45 -32.01
N GLY A 196 15.69 -8.92 -31.29
CA GLY A 196 14.27 -9.21 -31.48
C GLY A 196 13.46 -8.81 -30.25
N ARG A 197 12.16 -8.63 -30.43
CA ARG A 197 11.24 -8.38 -29.31
C ARG A 197 11.15 -9.62 -28.42
N SER A 198 11.30 -9.42 -27.11
CA SER A 198 11.09 -10.44 -26.10
C SER A 198 9.64 -10.42 -25.60
N ALA A 199 9.08 -11.58 -25.31
CA ALA A 199 7.79 -11.66 -24.62
C ALA A 199 7.89 -11.45 -23.09
N TRP A 200 9.03 -11.05 -22.58
CA TRP A 200 9.28 -10.94 -21.13
C TRP A 200 8.26 -10.06 -20.40
N HIS A 201 7.96 -8.89 -20.95
CA HIS A 201 7.01 -7.95 -20.34
C HIS A 201 5.58 -8.07 -20.88
N LEU A 202 5.30 -9.12 -21.65
CA LEU A 202 4.01 -9.36 -22.31
C LEU A 202 3.26 -10.57 -21.75
N TYR A 203 3.99 -11.58 -21.27
CA TYR A 203 3.44 -12.83 -20.76
C TYR A 203 4.05 -13.16 -19.41
N LYS A 204 3.20 -13.17 -18.36
CA LYS A 204 3.66 -13.38 -16.97
C LYS A 204 4.19 -14.78 -16.70
N GLY A 205 3.73 -15.75 -17.45
CA GLY A 205 4.14 -17.13 -17.32
C GLY A 205 5.53 -17.35 -17.90
N GLY A 206 6.05 -18.52 -17.67
CA GLY A 206 7.24 -19.08 -18.26
C GLY A 206 7.02 -20.59 -18.36
N LEU A 207 8.06 -21.36 -18.23
CA LEU A 207 7.97 -22.80 -18.06
C LEU A 207 8.07 -23.12 -16.54
N GLY A 208 7.11 -23.88 -16.02
CA GLY A 208 7.07 -24.26 -14.62
C GLY A 208 6.43 -23.22 -13.69
N PRO A 209 6.65 -23.30 -12.38
CA PRO A 209 6.07 -22.40 -11.41
C PRO A 209 6.55 -20.96 -11.55
N SER A 210 5.64 -19.99 -11.49
CA SER A 210 5.99 -18.57 -11.45
C SER A 210 6.37 -18.15 -10.03
N ILE A 211 7.49 -17.45 -9.89
CA ILE A 211 7.95 -16.87 -8.63
C ILE A 211 7.53 -15.40 -8.45
N GLU A 212 6.87 -14.77 -9.42
CA GLU A 212 6.46 -13.35 -9.33
C GLU A 212 5.58 -13.10 -8.10
N GLY A 213 4.64 -14.01 -7.82
CA GLY A 213 3.79 -13.91 -6.63
C GLY A 213 4.53 -13.94 -5.30
N LEU A 214 5.72 -14.56 -5.25
CA LEU A 214 6.57 -14.60 -4.06
C LEU A 214 7.28 -13.27 -3.79
N LEU A 215 7.30 -12.35 -4.76
CA LEU A 215 7.93 -11.03 -4.62
C LEU A 215 6.93 -9.96 -4.11
N LEU A 216 5.64 -10.26 -4.04
CA LEU A 216 4.64 -9.34 -3.49
C LEU A 216 4.75 -9.31 -1.97
N GLN A 217 4.94 -8.11 -1.41
CA GLN A 217 5.12 -7.84 0.04
C GLN A 217 6.27 -8.68 0.65
N SER A 218 7.32 -8.89 -0.12
CA SER A 218 8.33 -9.92 0.11
C SER A 218 9.64 -9.35 0.69
N ASN A 219 10.43 -10.27 1.23
CA ASN A 219 11.82 -10.08 1.67
C ASN A 219 12.76 -11.14 1.06
N LEU A 220 12.44 -11.63 -0.15
CA LEU A 220 13.16 -12.73 -0.79
C LEU A 220 14.17 -12.27 -1.85
N GLY A 221 14.14 -10.99 -2.22
CA GLY A 221 15.02 -10.42 -3.23
C GLY A 221 14.80 -8.91 -3.39
N ILE A 222 15.68 -8.25 -4.13
CA ILE A 222 15.61 -6.83 -4.49
C ILE A 222 15.26 -6.73 -5.97
N VAL A 223 14.09 -6.17 -6.28
CA VAL A 223 13.64 -5.98 -7.67
C VAL A 223 14.33 -4.75 -8.25
N THR A 224 15.00 -4.92 -9.38
CA THR A 224 15.78 -3.89 -10.08
C THR A 224 15.14 -3.40 -11.37
N ARG A 225 14.17 -4.17 -11.90
CA ARG A 225 13.45 -3.83 -13.13
C ARG A 225 12.08 -4.51 -13.13
N MET A 226 11.08 -3.82 -13.70
CA MET A 226 9.72 -4.34 -13.83
C MET A 226 9.05 -3.82 -15.09
N GLY A 227 8.36 -4.68 -15.82
CA GLY A 227 7.39 -4.29 -16.83
C GLY A 227 6.06 -3.90 -16.20
N VAL A 228 5.46 -2.84 -16.67
CA VAL A 228 4.14 -2.34 -16.22
C VAL A 228 3.23 -2.20 -17.43
N TRP A 229 2.10 -2.89 -17.43
CA TRP A 229 1.11 -2.74 -18.48
C TRP A 229 0.37 -1.41 -18.35
N LEU A 230 0.34 -0.69 -19.45
CA LEU A 230 -0.37 0.57 -19.61
C LEU A 230 -1.61 0.36 -20.47
N GLN A 231 -2.52 1.31 -20.45
CA GLN A 231 -3.71 1.28 -21.31
C GLN A 231 -3.52 2.19 -22.51
N HIS A 232 -4.06 1.81 -23.65
CA HIS A 232 -4.32 2.79 -24.69
C HIS A 232 -5.31 3.82 -24.17
N ARG A 233 -4.98 5.09 -24.36
CA ARG A 233 -5.80 6.21 -23.91
C ARG A 233 -7.20 6.11 -24.56
N PRO A 234 -8.27 6.09 -23.77
CA PRO A 234 -9.62 6.09 -24.31
C PRO A 234 -9.92 7.41 -25.01
N GLU A 235 -10.85 7.41 -25.94
CA GLU A 235 -11.33 8.64 -26.59
C GLU A 235 -12.02 9.56 -25.57
N VAL A 236 -12.85 8.96 -24.71
CA VAL A 236 -13.63 9.66 -23.68
C VAL A 236 -13.46 8.97 -22.34
N VAL A 237 -13.29 9.78 -21.29
CA VAL A 237 -13.39 9.37 -19.88
C VAL A 237 -14.55 10.11 -19.23
N VAL A 238 -15.45 9.38 -18.58
CA VAL A 238 -16.48 9.98 -17.74
C VAL A 238 -16.15 9.72 -16.27
N ALA A 239 -15.79 10.77 -15.55
CA ALA A 239 -15.62 10.73 -14.11
C ALA A 239 -16.99 10.86 -13.44
N CYS A 240 -17.36 9.84 -12.65
CA CYS A 240 -18.63 9.75 -11.97
C CYS A 240 -18.46 9.91 -10.46
N GLY A 241 -19.34 10.72 -9.85
CA GLY A 241 -19.54 10.84 -8.42
C GLY A 241 -20.98 10.50 -8.05
N VAL A 242 -21.19 9.77 -6.95
CA VAL A 242 -22.52 9.52 -6.38
C VAL A 242 -22.54 10.01 -4.95
N HIS A 243 -23.45 10.91 -4.62
CA HIS A 243 -23.69 11.43 -3.29
C HIS A 243 -24.94 10.82 -2.71
N ALA A 244 -24.83 10.03 -1.64
CA ALA A 244 -25.94 9.42 -0.93
C ALA A 244 -26.16 10.12 0.42
N ALA A 245 -27.41 10.54 0.66
CA ALA A 245 -27.72 11.51 1.72
C ALA A 245 -27.72 10.90 3.12
N ARG A 246 -28.02 9.58 3.26
CA ARG A 246 -28.23 8.93 4.56
C ARG A 246 -27.06 8.04 4.94
N THR A 247 -26.79 7.93 6.22
CA THR A 247 -25.79 6.98 6.77
C THR A 247 -26.12 5.54 6.41
N THR A 248 -27.41 5.20 6.30
CA THR A 248 -27.90 3.87 5.94
C THR A 248 -27.80 3.51 4.45
N ASP A 249 -27.37 4.42 3.59
CA ASP A 249 -27.33 4.21 2.15
C ASP A 249 -26.08 3.42 1.68
N LEU A 250 -25.12 3.13 2.56
CA LEU A 250 -23.89 2.42 2.21
C LEU A 250 -24.18 1.05 1.56
N GLY A 251 -25.06 0.26 2.17
CA GLY A 251 -25.44 -1.04 1.64
C GLY A 251 -26.13 -0.95 0.28
N ALA A 252 -26.95 0.07 0.06
CA ALA A 252 -27.61 0.34 -1.22
C ALA A 252 -26.59 0.71 -2.30
N LEU A 253 -25.58 1.56 -1.98
CA LEU A 253 -24.47 1.88 -2.90
C LEU A 253 -23.69 0.63 -3.30
N VAL A 254 -23.31 -0.22 -2.33
CA VAL A 254 -22.57 -1.47 -2.58
C VAL A 254 -23.36 -2.39 -3.52
N ASN A 255 -24.66 -2.61 -3.22
CA ASN A 255 -25.51 -3.48 -4.03
C ASN A 255 -25.79 -2.92 -5.43
N THR A 256 -25.69 -1.60 -5.62
CA THR A 256 -25.86 -0.93 -6.91
C THR A 256 -24.57 -0.97 -7.73
N LEU A 257 -23.42 -0.62 -7.13
CA LEU A 257 -22.16 -0.46 -7.86
C LEU A 257 -21.45 -1.79 -8.14
N ARG A 258 -21.50 -2.75 -7.21
CA ARG A 258 -20.84 -4.05 -7.38
C ARG A 258 -21.23 -4.79 -8.67
N PRO A 259 -22.52 -4.97 -8.99
CA PRO A 259 -22.90 -5.64 -10.26
C PRO A 259 -22.34 -4.93 -11.47
N LEU A 260 -22.33 -3.59 -11.50
CA LEU A 260 -21.82 -2.78 -12.58
C LEU A 260 -20.29 -2.87 -12.76
N ILE A 261 -19.56 -3.17 -11.66
CA ILE A 261 -18.12 -3.48 -11.74
C ILE A 261 -17.92 -4.90 -12.28
N LEU A 262 -18.73 -5.86 -11.83
CA LEU A 262 -18.60 -7.27 -12.21
C LEU A 262 -18.93 -7.53 -13.67
N ASP A 263 -19.87 -6.77 -14.27
CA ASP A 263 -20.25 -6.88 -15.68
C ASP A 263 -19.42 -5.98 -16.62
N GLY A 264 -18.48 -5.17 -16.06
CA GLY A 264 -17.60 -4.29 -16.81
C GLY A 264 -18.26 -2.97 -17.27
N THR A 265 -19.46 -2.64 -16.80
CA THR A 265 -20.06 -1.31 -17.03
C THR A 265 -19.19 -0.23 -16.38
N ILE A 266 -18.75 -0.45 -15.13
CA ILE A 266 -17.71 0.34 -14.43
C ILE A 266 -16.39 -0.39 -14.58
N GLN A 267 -15.40 0.24 -15.19
CA GLN A 267 -14.12 -0.41 -15.49
C GLN A 267 -13.00 -0.08 -14.49
N SER A 268 -13.20 0.93 -13.64
CA SER A 268 -12.34 1.16 -12.47
C SER A 268 -12.89 0.40 -11.24
N ASN A 269 -12.16 0.46 -10.12
CA ASN A 269 -12.78 0.27 -8.83
C ASN A 269 -13.74 1.44 -8.52
N ALA A 270 -14.61 1.27 -7.50
CA ALA A 270 -15.42 2.36 -6.98
C ALA A 270 -15.02 2.65 -5.53
N VAL A 271 -14.59 3.89 -5.27
CA VAL A 271 -14.21 4.35 -3.92
C VAL A 271 -15.41 5.01 -3.28
N ILE A 272 -15.85 4.51 -2.14
CA ILE A 272 -16.96 5.06 -1.35
C ILE A 272 -16.38 5.63 -0.06
N GLY A 273 -16.38 6.95 0.10
CA GLY A 273 -15.91 7.63 1.32
C GLY A 273 -17.08 8.22 2.13
N ASN A 274 -16.98 8.20 3.45
CA ASN A 274 -17.93 8.94 4.30
C ASN A 274 -17.64 10.45 4.24
N ALA A 275 -18.57 11.26 4.73
CA ALA A 275 -18.44 12.72 4.73
C ALA A 275 -17.13 13.17 5.41
N THR A 276 -16.70 12.51 6.49
CA THR A 276 -15.51 12.91 7.26
C THR A 276 -14.22 12.71 6.47
N VAL A 277 -14.04 11.56 5.80
CA VAL A 277 -12.84 11.34 4.99
C VAL A 277 -12.80 12.26 3.77
N VAL A 278 -13.93 12.58 3.15
CA VAL A 278 -13.97 13.53 2.04
C VAL A 278 -13.68 14.95 2.54
N ALA A 279 -14.24 15.35 3.67
CA ALA A 279 -13.97 16.66 4.28
C ALA A 279 -12.50 16.84 4.67
N SER A 280 -11.81 15.77 5.12
CA SER A 280 -10.38 15.85 5.48
C SER A 280 -9.46 16.20 4.30
N MET A 281 -9.91 15.98 3.05
CA MET A 281 -9.17 16.39 1.85
C MET A 281 -9.23 17.90 1.58
N ILE A 282 -10.24 18.61 2.10
CA ILE A 282 -10.55 20.00 1.73
C ILE A 282 -10.72 20.94 2.93
N SER A 283 -10.71 20.43 4.15
CA SER A 283 -10.98 21.18 5.36
C SER A 283 -10.20 20.60 6.55
N GLU A 284 -10.22 21.32 7.65
CA GLU A 284 -9.63 20.91 8.93
C GLU A 284 -10.73 20.65 9.96
N ARG A 285 -10.49 19.70 10.88
CA ARG A 285 -11.42 19.33 11.94
C ARG A 285 -11.87 20.50 12.81
N ALA A 286 -10.91 21.36 13.17
CA ALA A 286 -11.15 22.49 14.08
C ALA A 286 -12.25 23.46 13.60
N ARG A 287 -12.50 23.53 12.29
CA ARG A 287 -13.59 24.30 11.70
C ARG A 287 -14.97 23.76 12.09
N TRP A 288 -15.08 22.49 12.39
CA TRP A 288 -16.35 21.79 12.59
C TRP A 288 -16.57 21.35 14.02
N HIS A 289 -15.48 21.04 14.72
CA HIS A 289 -15.53 20.58 16.11
C HIS A 289 -14.16 20.76 16.79
N SER A 290 -14.12 21.54 17.87
CA SER A 290 -12.92 21.79 18.66
C SER A 290 -12.82 20.92 19.94
N GLY A 291 -13.87 20.14 20.25
CA GLY A 291 -13.90 19.28 21.46
C GLY A 291 -12.95 18.08 21.37
N ALA A 292 -12.61 17.54 22.53
CA ALA A 292 -11.89 16.28 22.64
C ALA A 292 -12.76 15.09 22.19
N GLY A 293 -12.10 13.96 21.87
CA GLY A 293 -12.79 12.75 21.44
C GLY A 293 -13.25 12.79 19.98
N ALA A 294 -14.10 11.84 19.62
CA ALA A 294 -14.69 11.76 18.28
C ALA A 294 -15.70 12.90 18.05
N MET A 295 -15.79 13.36 16.81
CA MET A 295 -16.72 14.41 16.41
C MET A 295 -18.16 13.91 16.54
N PRO A 296 -19.07 14.64 17.24
CA PRO A 296 -20.46 14.25 17.36
C PRO A 296 -21.18 14.16 16.02
N GLU A 297 -22.15 13.26 15.90
CA GLU A 297 -22.94 13.05 14.68
C GLU A 297 -23.56 14.36 14.15
N ALA A 298 -24.07 15.24 15.04
CA ALA A 298 -24.63 16.52 14.65
C ALA A 298 -23.59 17.43 13.96
N SER A 299 -22.33 17.41 14.40
CA SER A 299 -21.23 18.15 13.77
C SER A 299 -20.85 17.55 12.42
N VAL A 300 -20.83 16.22 12.30
CA VAL A 300 -20.60 15.53 11.01
C VAL A 300 -21.70 15.89 10.02
N GLN A 301 -22.98 15.92 10.45
CA GLN A 301 -24.10 16.28 9.59
C GLN A 301 -24.02 17.76 9.16
N ALA A 302 -23.70 18.65 10.10
CA ALA A 302 -23.55 20.09 9.78
C ALA A 302 -22.41 20.33 8.78
N MET A 303 -21.28 19.63 8.96
CA MET A 303 -20.15 19.65 8.05
C MET A 303 -20.55 19.14 6.66
N ALA A 304 -21.20 17.99 6.57
CA ALA A 304 -21.64 17.42 5.30
C ALA A 304 -22.56 18.38 4.54
N ASN A 305 -23.53 18.99 5.22
CA ASN A 305 -24.43 19.97 4.63
C ASN A 305 -23.69 21.22 4.12
N ALA A 306 -22.77 21.77 4.93
CA ALA A 306 -22.03 22.97 4.58
C ALA A 306 -21.06 22.77 3.41
N LEU A 307 -20.54 21.54 3.25
CA LEU A 307 -19.63 21.16 2.16
C LEU A 307 -20.36 20.52 0.97
N HIS A 308 -21.68 20.43 0.99
CA HIS A 308 -22.51 19.79 -0.04
C HIS A 308 -22.08 18.32 -0.31
N LEU A 309 -21.76 17.58 0.76
CA LEU A 309 -21.38 16.17 0.70
C LEU A 309 -22.57 15.26 1.05
N GLY A 310 -22.65 14.11 0.39
CA GLY A 310 -23.43 13.00 0.89
C GLY A 310 -22.84 12.42 2.19
N ARG A 311 -23.62 11.71 2.98
CA ARG A 311 -23.09 10.90 4.09
C ARG A 311 -22.12 9.83 3.57
N TRP A 312 -22.39 9.35 2.34
CA TRP A 312 -21.50 8.52 1.55
C TRP A 312 -21.30 9.13 0.16
N ASN A 313 -20.07 9.11 -0.31
CA ASN A 313 -19.66 9.71 -1.57
C ASN A 313 -18.85 8.68 -2.36
N ALA A 314 -19.43 8.15 -3.44
CA ALA A 314 -18.74 7.20 -4.31
C ALA A 314 -18.11 7.94 -5.50
N ARG A 315 -16.95 7.45 -5.99
CA ARG A 315 -16.32 7.93 -7.23
C ARG A 315 -15.77 6.75 -8.03
N PHE A 316 -15.91 6.81 -9.36
CA PHE A 316 -15.43 5.79 -10.31
C PHE A 316 -15.35 6.37 -11.73
N GLY A 317 -14.73 5.62 -12.66
CA GLY A 317 -14.54 6.04 -14.05
C GLY A 317 -15.22 5.12 -15.06
N LEU A 318 -15.70 5.69 -16.17
CA LEU A 318 -16.17 4.99 -17.37
C LEU A 318 -15.26 5.38 -18.53
N TYR A 319 -14.80 4.41 -19.31
CA TYR A 319 -13.78 4.60 -20.34
C TYR A 319 -14.25 4.00 -21.67
N GLY A 320 -13.92 4.65 -22.78
CA GLY A 320 -14.20 4.14 -24.12
C GLY A 320 -14.31 5.23 -25.17
N ASN A 321 -15.02 4.96 -26.26
CA ASN A 321 -15.48 5.98 -27.18
C ASN A 321 -16.80 6.61 -26.71
N GLU A 322 -17.27 7.65 -27.37
CA GLU A 322 -18.47 8.39 -26.99
C GLU A 322 -19.72 7.49 -26.90
N ALA A 323 -19.94 6.61 -27.87
CA ALA A 323 -21.10 5.71 -27.85
C ALA A 323 -21.08 4.74 -26.66
N MET A 324 -19.91 4.15 -26.38
CA MET A 324 -19.74 3.23 -25.25
C MET A 324 -19.93 3.93 -23.91
N THR A 325 -19.33 5.09 -23.72
CA THR A 325 -19.43 5.84 -22.45
C THR A 325 -20.82 6.38 -22.21
N THR A 326 -21.53 6.80 -23.27
CA THR A 326 -22.94 7.22 -23.20
C THR A 326 -23.84 6.07 -22.74
N ALA A 327 -23.70 4.86 -23.33
CA ALA A 327 -24.47 3.69 -22.94
C ALA A 327 -24.19 3.26 -21.50
N ARG A 328 -22.92 3.22 -21.09
CA ARG A 328 -22.51 2.92 -19.70
C ARG A 328 -23.07 3.94 -18.70
N LEU A 329 -22.96 5.23 -19.02
CA LEU A 329 -23.49 6.28 -18.15
C LEU A 329 -25.02 6.18 -18.00
N ALA A 330 -25.75 5.85 -19.07
CA ALA A 330 -27.19 5.64 -19.00
C ALA A 330 -27.54 4.47 -18.06
N THR A 331 -26.80 3.37 -18.14
CA THR A 331 -26.95 2.20 -17.24
C THR A 331 -26.67 2.57 -15.78
N VAL A 332 -25.58 3.28 -15.52
CA VAL A 332 -25.23 3.76 -14.17
C VAL A 332 -26.31 4.70 -13.64
N ARG A 333 -26.78 5.65 -14.46
CA ARG A 333 -27.83 6.60 -14.06
C ARG A 333 -29.12 5.89 -13.67
N ALA A 334 -29.55 4.91 -14.45
CA ALA A 334 -30.74 4.10 -14.15
C ALA A 334 -30.59 3.27 -12.88
N ALA A 335 -29.37 2.79 -12.60
CA ALA A 335 -29.10 2.03 -11.38
C ALA A 335 -29.08 2.94 -10.13
N VAL A 336 -28.39 4.07 -10.19
CA VAL A 336 -28.29 5.04 -9.07
C VAL A 336 -29.67 5.66 -8.73
N ALA A 337 -30.51 5.91 -9.73
CA ALA A 337 -31.85 6.45 -9.51
C ALA A 337 -32.77 5.56 -8.64
N ARG A 338 -32.38 4.31 -8.37
CA ARG A 338 -33.10 3.41 -7.44
C ARG A 338 -32.74 3.65 -5.98
N ILE A 339 -31.69 4.44 -5.70
CA ILE A 339 -31.31 4.83 -4.34
C ILE A 339 -31.99 6.17 -4.05
N ASP A 340 -32.97 6.14 -3.15
CA ASP A 340 -33.74 7.32 -2.79
C ASP A 340 -32.86 8.44 -2.23
N GLY A 341 -32.93 9.63 -2.83
CA GLY A 341 -32.13 10.80 -2.46
C GLY A 341 -30.66 10.75 -2.87
N ALA A 342 -30.23 9.77 -3.68
CA ALA A 342 -28.87 9.76 -4.24
C ALA A 342 -28.79 10.63 -5.49
N GLU A 343 -27.68 11.39 -5.59
CA GLU A 343 -27.37 12.24 -6.74
C GLU A 343 -26.16 11.68 -7.51
N LEU A 344 -26.30 11.56 -8.84
CA LEU A 344 -25.19 11.22 -9.73
C LEU A 344 -24.66 12.47 -10.44
N VAL A 345 -23.41 12.79 -10.17
CA VAL A 345 -22.64 13.81 -10.90
C VAL A 345 -21.73 13.11 -11.90
N ALA A 346 -21.71 13.55 -13.15
CA ALA A 346 -20.85 12.98 -14.18
C ALA A 346 -20.22 14.11 -15.00
N ARG A 347 -18.90 14.06 -15.15
CA ARG A 347 -18.13 15.00 -15.99
C ARG A 347 -17.40 14.20 -17.06
N SER A 348 -17.61 14.59 -18.31
CA SER A 348 -16.99 13.96 -19.48
C SER A 348 -15.77 14.73 -19.93
N TYR A 349 -14.70 14.00 -20.23
CA TYR A 349 -13.41 14.55 -20.65
C TYR A 349 -12.89 13.82 -21.90
N PRO A 350 -12.19 14.52 -22.80
CA PRO A 350 -11.38 13.84 -23.80
C PRO A 350 -10.24 13.07 -23.10
N GLY A 351 -9.82 11.95 -23.67
CA GLY A 351 -8.82 11.08 -23.06
C GLY A 351 -7.45 11.72 -22.87
N ASP A 352 -7.15 12.81 -23.58
CA ASP A 352 -5.91 13.57 -23.50
C ASP A 352 -6.00 14.85 -22.64
N VAL A 353 -7.08 15.01 -21.88
CA VAL A 353 -7.28 16.16 -20.99
C VAL A 353 -6.07 16.42 -20.11
N SER A 354 -5.68 17.68 -19.93
CA SER A 354 -4.59 18.06 -19.03
C SER A 354 -5.08 18.25 -17.59
N ALA A 355 -4.14 18.27 -16.64
CA ALA A 355 -4.47 18.50 -15.22
C ALA A 355 -5.14 19.88 -15.00
N GLU A 356 -4.74 20.89 -15.78
CA GLU A 356 -5.28 22.26 -15.67
C GLU A 356 -6.72 22.37 -16.20
N GLN A 357 -7.07 21.50 -17.15
CA GLN A 357 -8.41 21.48 -17.76
C GLN A 357 -9.40 20.59 -16.99
N ALA A 358 -8.89 19.62 -16.25
CA ALA A 358 -9.69 18.69 -15.49
C ALA A 358 -10.04 19.23 -14.11
N HIS A 359 -11.22 18.87 -13.62
CA HIS A 359 -11.57 19.16 -12.22
C HIS A 359 -10.65 18.36 -11.27
N PRO A 360 -10.02 18.99 -10.25
CA PRO A 360 -9.03 18.31 -9.38
C PRO A 360 -9.53 17.03 -8.72
N ALA A 361 -10.81 16.96 -8.34
CA ALA A 361 -11.40 15.76 -7.75
C ALA A 361 -11.46 14.54 -8.70
N ASP A 362 -11.31 14.75 -10.00
CA ASP A 362 -11.40 13.72 -11.03
C ASP A 362 -10.04 13.21 -11.50
N HIS A 363 -8.93 13.84 -11.08
CA HIS A 363 -7.59 13.55 -11.57
C HIS A 363 -7.25 12.06 -11.50
N SER A 364 -7.54 11.39 -10.39
CA SER A 364 -7.19 9.98 -10.23
C SER A 364 -7.95 9.05 -11.18
N GLN A 365 -9.22 9.36 -11.49
CA GLN A 365 -10.00 8.62 -12.50
C GLN A 365 -9.49 8.87 -13.93
N LEU A 366 -8.86 10.03 -14.16
CA LEU A 366 -8.26 10.41 -15.43
C LEU A 366 -6.82 9.89 -15.59
N GLY A 367 -6.27 9.18 -14.59
CA GLY A 367 -4.89 8.73 -14.59
C GLY A 367 -3.87 9.86 -14.41
N ILE A 368 -4.29 10.98 -13.83
CA ILE A 368 -3.44 12.14 -13.54
C ILE A 368 -2.95 12.03 -12.09
N PRO A 369 -1.64 11.81 -11.86
CA PRO A 369 -1.08 11.70 -10.51
C PRO A 369 -1.02 13.05 -9.82
N GLY A 370 -1.31 13.08 -8.51
CA GLY A 370 -1.29 14.27 -7.69
C GLY A 370 -0.72 14.04 -6.30
N LEU A 371 -0.70 15.09 -5.48
CA LEU A 371 -0.29 15.07 -4.07
C LEU A 371 -1.38 15.61 -3.14
N ALA A 372 -2.54 15.96 -3.67
CA ALA A 372 -3.59 16.65 -2.94
C ALA A 372 -4.11 15.87 -1.72
N LEU A 373 -4.07 14.53 -1.79
CA LEU A 373 -4.56 13.67 -0.71
C LEU A 373 -3.64 13.61 0.52
N LEU A 374 -2.39 14.07 0.41
CA LEU A 374 -1.53 14.26 1.59
C LEU A 374 -2.18 15.19 2.63
N ARG A 375 -3.05 16.12 2.18
CA ARG A 375 -3.78 17.02 3.04
C ARG A 375 -4.69 16.32 4.06
N MET A 376 -5.09 15.08 3.83
CA MET A 376 -5.88 14.31 4.81
C MET A 376 -5.15 14.17 6.16
N ALA A 377 -3.81 14.15 6.16
CA ALA A 377 -3.04 14.10 7.38
C ALA A 377 -3.27 15.34 8.27
N ASP A 378 -3.55 16.51 7.67
CA ASP A 378 -3.73 17.79 8.36
C ASP A 378 -5.05 17.85 9.15
N TRP A 379 -5.91 16.84 9.04
CA TRP A 379 -7.24 16.81 9.66
C TRP A 379 -7.25 17.21 11.13
N ARG A 380 -6.30 16.69 11.92
CA ARG A 380 -6.19 16.98 13.36
C ARG A 380 -5.41 18.26 13.68
N GLY A 381 -4.66 18.82 12.73
CA GLY A 381 -3.77 19.97 12.95
C GLY A 381 -2.51 19.58 13.75
N GLY A 382 -1.84 20.57 14.33
CA GLY A 382 -0.61 20.37 15.10
C GLY A 382 0.57 19.90 14.25
N GLU A 383 1.27 18.86 14.67
CA GLU A 383 2.23 18.11 13.85
C GLU A 383 1.50 16.94 13.14
N PRO A 384 0.96 17.18 11.93
CA PRO A 384 0.00 16.26 11.33
C PRO A 384 0.62 14.95 10.93
N ALA A 385 -0.10 13.87 11.20
CA ALA A 385 0.24 12.52 10.78
C ALA A 385 -1.01 11.66 10.62
N HIS A 386 -0.85 10.54 9.93
CA HIS A 386 -1.87 9.50 9.86
C HIS A 386 -1.27 8.10 9.80
N THR A 387 -2.07 7.12 10.15
CA THR A 387 -1.88 5.73 9.74
C THR A 387 -3.17 5.20 9.15
N ASP A 388 -3.06 4.25 8.22
CA ASP A 388 -4.23 3.68 7.57
C ASP A 388 -4.52 2.28 8.12
N PHE A 389 -5.77 2.03 8.44
CA PHE A 389 -6.27 0.70 8.74
C PHE A 389 -7.10 0.20 7.57
N SER A 390 -6.79 -1.00 7.08
CA SER A 390 -7.46 -1.57 5.91
C SER A 390 -7.77 -3.04 6.12
N LEU A 391 -9.04 -3.42 5.91
CA LEU A 391 -9.50 -4.82 5.97
C LEU A 391 -10.04 -5.24 4.61
N VAL A 392 -9.82 -6.49 4.25
CA VAL A 392 -10.44 -7.10 3.06
C VAL A 392 -11.67 -7.89 3.49
N CYS A 393 -12.81 -7.61 2.84
CA CYS A 393 -14.06 -8.32 3.08
C CYS A 393 -14.79 -8.65 1.76
N PRO A 394 -15.78 -9.56 1.76
CA PRO A 394 -16.67 -9.71 0.62
C PRO A 394 -17.37 -8.40 0.28
N ALA A 395 -17.53 -8.08 -1.01
CA ALA A 395 -18.21 -6.87 -1.46
C ALA A 395 -19.74 -7.01 -1.37
N THR A 396 -20.27 -7.37 -0.21
CA THR A 396 -21.72 -7.43 0.05
C THR A 396 -22.13 -6.30 0.99
N ALA A 397 -23.38 -5.87 0.92
CA ALA A 397 -23.91 -4.85 1.83
C ALA A 397 -23.75 -5.26 3.30
N VAL A 398 -24.01 -6.53 3.62
CA VAL A 398 -23.93 -7.06 4.99
C VAL A 398 -22.51 -7.02 5.52
N ASP A 399 -21.53 -7.48 4.73
CA ASP A 399 -20.12 -7.52 5.15
C ASP A 399 -19.53 -6.12 5.28
N VAL A 400 -19.85 -5.23 4.32
CA VAL A 400 -19.40 -3.84 4.33
C VAL A 400 -19.97 -3.07 5.52
N GLU A 401 -21.27 -3.22 5.82
CA GLU A 401 -21.88 -2.59 6.99
C GLU A 401 -21.30 -3.12 8.31
N ARG A 402 -21.09 -4.43 8.43
CA ARG A 402 -20.44 -5.03 9.60
C ARG A 402 -19.03 -4.45 9.81
N GLN A 403 -18.25 -4.27 8.73
CA GLN A 403 -16.93 -3.68 8.80
C GLN A 403 -17.00 -2.21 9.22
N ARG A 404 -17.91 -1.44 8.64
CA ARG A 404 -18.14 -0.05 9.01
C ARG A 404 -18.43 0.10 10.51
N GLU A 405 -19.37 -0.69 11.02
CA GLU A 405 -19.75 -0.66 12.45
C GLU A 405 -18.60 -1.01 13.37
N LEU A 406 -17.83 -2.05 13.02
CA LEU A 406 -16.67 -2.47 13.78
C LEU A 406 -15.62 -1.37 13.84
N ILE A 407 -15.22 -0.84 12.67
CA ILE A 407 -14.15 0.15 12.57
C ILE A 407 -14.59 1.45 13.24
N GLN A 408 -15.81 1.92 12.98
CA GLN A 408 -16.34 3.15 13.58
C GLN A 408 -16.37 3.05 15.09
N ARG A 409 -16.93 1.98 15.67
CA ARG A 409 -17.02 1.77 17.11
C ARG A 409 -15.65 1.82 17.79
N GLU A 410 -14.68 1.06 17.29
CA GLU A 410 -13.33 1.00 17.88
C GLU A 410 -12.60 2.33 17.76
N THR A 411 -12.76 3.02 16.62
CA THR A 411 -12.11 4.30 16.34
C THR A 411 -12.66 5.40 17.24
N GLU A 412 -13.98 5.53 17.30
CA GLU A 412 -14.67 6.55 18.13
C GLU A 412 -14.45 6.31 19.63
N ALA A 413 -14.48 5.04 20.07
CA ALA A 413 -14.18 4.69 21.46
C ALA A 413 -12.74 5.03 21.88
N ALA A 414 -11.82 5.13 20.92
CA ALA A 414 -10.44 5.59 21.14
C ALA A 414 -10.27 7.13 21.04
N GLY A 415 -11.35 7.87 20.80
CA GLY A 415 -11.34 9.32 20.69
C GLY A 415 -10.94 9.86 19.31
N PHE A 416 -10.92 9.02 18.26
CA PHE A 416 -10.67 9.43 16.88
C PHE A 416 -11.98 9.55 16.10
N ASP A 417 -11.99 10.46 15.12
CA ASP A 417 -13.11 10.56 14.19
C ASP A 417 -13.09 9.35 13.25
N TYR A 418 -14.23 8.75 12.96
CA TYR A 418 -14.33 7.77 11.88
C TYR A 418 -14.27 8.50 10.53
N ALA A 419 -13.08 8.53 9.94
CA ALA A 419 -12.83 9.02 8.58
C ALA A 419 -12.46 7.82 7.71
N GLY A 420 -13.40 7.32 6.91
CA GLY A 420 -13.13 6.09 6.17
C GLY A 420 -14.17 5.77 5.12
N GLY A 421 -13.98 4.60 4.51
CA GLY A 421 -14.83 4.13 3.44
C GLY A 421 -14.39 2.79 2.89
N PHE A 422 -14.76 2.53 1.64
CA PHE A 422 -14.55 1.24 0.98
C PHE A 422 -14.12 1.43 -0.46
N THR A 423 -13.13 0.66 -0.90
CA THR A 423 -12.84 0.49 -2.32
C THR A 423 -13.47 -0.82 -2.79
N LEU A 424 -14.50 -0.73 -3.64
CA LEU A 424 -15.15 -1.88 -4.25
C LEU A 424 -14.36 -2.37 -5.46
N CYS A 425 -13.92 -3.62 -5.40
CA CYS A 425 -13.11 -4.29 -6.42
C CYS A 425 -13.88 -5.45 -7.10
N GLY A 426 -15.17 -5.35 -7.16
CA GLY A 426 -16.05 -6.37 -7.69
C GLY A 426 -16.39 -7.46 -6.65
N ARG A 427 -15.55 -8.46 -6.47
CA ARG A 427 -15.82 -9.57 -5.53
C ARG A 427 -15.48 -9.25 -4.09
N HIS A 428 -14.52 -8.40 -3.86
CA HIS A 428 -14.09 -7.96 -2.53
C HIS A 428 -14.19 -6.45 -2.40
N ALA A 429 -14.25 -5.99 -1.18
CA ALA A 429 -14.09 -4.60 -0.80
C ALA A 429 -12.90 -4.46 0.15
N ILE A 430 -12.20 -3.35 0.03
CA ILE A 430 -11.15 -2.96 0.97
C ILE A 430 -11.72 -1.83 1.82
N ALA A 431 -11.98 -2.10 3.09
CA ALA A 431 -12.30 -1.07 4.06
C ALA A 431 -11.04 -0.24 4.33
N LEU A 432 -11.16 1.07 4.29
CA LEU A 432 -10.08 2.02 4.58
C LEU A 432 -10.54 2.96 5.68
N ALA A 433 -9.74 3.10 6.73
CA ALA A 433 -9.95 4.09 7.78
C ALA A 433 -8.66 4.88 7.98
N LEU A 434 -8.76 6.18 7.84
CA LEU A 434 -7.72 7.15 8.13
C LEU A 434 -7.72 7.42 9.64
N ILE A 435 -6.66 7.06 10.33
CA ILE A 435 -6.45 7.43 11.73
C ILE A 435 -5.49 8.64 11.73
N ALA A 436 -6.08 9.84 11.62
CA ALA A 436 -5.32 11.09 11.66
C ALA A 436 -5.05 11.50 13.11
N PHE A 437 -3.82 11.93 13.41
CA PHE A 437 -3.40 12.32 14.76
C PHE A 437 -2.37 13.45 14.72
N ASP A 438 -2.30 14.19 15.84
CA ASP A 438 -1.27 15.18 16.10
C ASP A 438 -0.10 14.49 16.83
N ARG A 439 1.10 14.48 16.23
CA ARG A 439 2.29 13.88 16.86
C ARG A 439 2.80 14.68 18.05
N SER A 440 2.50 15.97 18.12
CA SER A 440 2.84 16.81 19.27
C SER A 440 1.96 16.52 20.50
N ASP A 441 0.76 15.94 20.29
CA ASP A 441 -0.07 15.39 21.38
C ASP A 441 0.39 13.97 21.71
N GLU A 442 1.19 13.84 22.76
CA GLU A 442 1.77 12.56 23.17
C GLU A 442 0.70 11.53 23.58
N ALA A 443 -0.40 11.97 24.21
CA ALA A 443 -1.48 11.08 24.63
C ALA A 443 -2.19 10.50 23.40
N MET A 444 -2.49 11.34 22.42
CA MET A 444 -3.09 10.92 21.14
C MET A 444 -2.15 9.99 20.40
N ARG A 445 -0.90 10.35 20.20
CA ARG A 445 0.12 9.53 19.55
C ARG A 445 0.26 8.14 20.18
N ARG A 446 0.31 8.06 21.50
CA ARG A 446 0.39 6.77 22.24
C ARG A 446 -0.87 5.92 22.12
N SER A 447 -2.03 6.50 21.86
CA SER A 447 -3.29 5.76 21.71
C SER A 447 -3.45 5.06 20.36
N VAL A 448 -2.67 5.45 19.33
CA VAL A 448 -2.76 4.90 17.97
C VAL A 448 -2.39 3.42 17.93
N LEU A 449 -1.25 3.01 18.50
CA LEU A 449 -0.80 1.62 18.46
C LEU A 449 -1.78 0.64 19.15
N PRO A 450 -2.30 0.92 20.36
CA PRO A 450 -3.36 0.11 20.96
C PRO A 450 -4.64 0.06 20.13
N LEU A 451 -5.07 1.17 19.53
CA LEU A 451 -6.23 1.19 18.64
C LEU A 451 -6.02 0.26 17.43
N MET A 452 -4.89 0.39 16.75
CA MET A 452 -4.58 -0.44 15.59
C MET A 452 -4.58 -1.94 15.92
N ARG A 453 -4.03 -2.31 17.09
CA ARG A 453 -4.06 -3.72 17.57
C ARG A 453 -5.49 -4.20 17.83
N ARG A 454 -6.34 -3.39 18.45
CA ARG A 454 -7.76 -3.74 18.66
C ARG A 454 -8.48 -3.92 17.34
N LEU A 455 -8.28 -3.02 16.38
CA LEU A 455 -8.89 -3.09 15.04
C LEU A 455 -8.46 -4.38 14.30
N ILE A 456 -7.19 -4.74 14.35
CA ILE A 456 -6.67 -5.98 13.75
C ILE A 456 -7.33 -7.20 14.41
N ASN A 457 -7.36 -7.26 15.75
CA ASN A 457 -7.93 -8.38 16.49
C ASN A 457 -9.45 -8.51 16.24
N ALA A 458 -10.16 -7.39 16.26
CA ALA A 458 -11.61 -7.37 16.02
C ALA A 458 -11.95 -7.78 14.57
N GLY A 459 -11.14 -7.33 13.59
CA GLY A 459 -11.25 -7.79 12.21
C GLY A 459 -11.03 -9.29 12.07
N ALA A 460 -9.97 -9.83 12.68
CA ALA A 460 -9.65 -11.25 12.65
C ALA A 460 -10.75 -12.10 13.29
N ALA A 461 -11.30 -11.66 14.44
CA ALA A 461 -12.44 -12.33 15.09
C ALA A 461 -13.69 -12.36 14.21
N ALA A 462 -13.85 -11.40 13.29
CA ALA A 462 -14.92 -11.37 12.29
C ALA A 462 -14.59 -12.12 10.99
N GLY A 463 -13.40 -12.72 10.88
CA GLY A 463 -12.94 -13.47 9.70
C GLY A 463 -12.28 -12.61 8.63
N TYR A 464 -11.85 -11.38 8.97
CA TYR A 464 -11.24 -10.43 8.04
C TYR A 464 -9.84 -10.01 8.52
N ALA A 465 -8.94 -9.69 7.59
CA ALA A 465 -7.59 -9.27 7.94
C ALA A 465 -7.10 -8.10 7.06
N PRO A 466 -6.15 -7.29 7.56
CA PRO A 466 -5.50 -6.28 6.75
C PRO A 466 -4.72 -6.91 5.60
N TYR A 467 -4.79 -6.31 4.42
CA TYR A 467 -3.93 -6.69 3.29
C TYR A 467 -2.55 -6.02 3.33
N ARG A 468 -2.41 -4.96 4.11
CA ARG A 468 -1.16 -4.22 4.37
C ARG A 468 -1.06 -3.89 5.84
N SER A 469 0.15 -3.79 6.36
CA SER A 469 0.39 -3.49 7.77
C SER A 469 1.48 -2.45 7.94
N HIS A 470 1.31 -1.55 8.91
CA HIS A 470 2.38 -0.67 9.38
C HIS A 470 3.56 -1.48 9.91
N VAL A 471 4.79 -0.97 9.75
CA VAL A 471 6.03 -1.66 10.15
C VAL A 471 6.00 -2.13 11.61
N ALA A 472 5.38 -1.37 12.53
CA ALA A 472 5.24 -1.72 13.94
C ALA A 472 4.22 -2.85 14.22
N LEU A 473 3.40 -3.20 13.23
CA LEU A 473 2.27 -4.13 13.37
C LEU A 473 2.41 -5.39 12.52
N MET A 474 3.49 -5.52 11.73
CA MET A 474 3.66 -6.64 10.79
C MET A 474 3.54 -8.01 11.46
N ASP A 475 4.20 -8.23 12.59
CA ASP A 475 4.11 -9.50 13.32
C ASP A 475 2.72 -9.72 13.93
N HIS A 476 2.12 -8.66 14.48
CA HIS A 476 0.77 -8.73 15.06
C HIS A 476 -0.27 -9.09 14.01
N THR A 477 -0.16 -8.50 12.82
CA THR A 477 -1.03 -8.81 11.67
C THR A 477 -0.78 -10.22 11.16
N ALA A 478 0.49 -10.61 10.97
CA ALA A 478 0.86 -11.95 10.48
C ALA A 478 0.40 -13.08 11.42
N ALA A 479 0.36 -12.82 12.74
CA ALA A 479 -0.13 -13.77 13.72
C ALA A 479 -1.62 -14.12 13.56
N GLN A 480 -2.40 -13.27 12.87
CA GLN A 480 -3.82 -13.54 12.61
C GLN A 480 -4.03 -14.59 11.49
N TYR A 481 -3.03 -14.80 10.63
CA TYR A 481 -3.06 -15.81 9.56
C TYR A 481 -2.61 -17.17 10.11
N ASN A 482 -3.39 -17.73 11.02
CA ASN A 482 -2.99 -18.86 11.90
C ASN A 482 -3.63 -20.21 11.51
N PHE A 483 -4.29 -20.31 10.35
CA PHE A 483 -4.85 -21.59 9.88
C PHE A 483 -3.79 -22.70 9.94
N ASN A 484 -4.18 -23.86 10.49
CA ASN A 484 -3.35 -25.05 10.66
C ASN A 484 -1.98 -24.69 11.30
N ASP A 485 -2.03 -24.11 12.50
CA ASP A 485 -0.87 -23.68 13.29
C ASP A 485 0.11 -22.75 12.54
N GLY A 486 -0.43 -21.91 11.64
CA GLY A 486 0.36 -20.97 10.87
C GLY A 486 1.16 -21.63 9.74
N ALA A 487 0.64 -22.68 9.14
CA ALA A 487 1.30 -23.44 8.06
C ALA A 487 1.82 -22.55 6.92
N LEU A 488 1.07 -21.50 6.55
CA LEU A 488 1.53 -20.54 5.54
C LEU A 488 2.82 -19.84 5.97
N ARG A 489 2.87 -19.34 7.21
CA ARG A 489 4.06 -18.65 7.75
C ARG A 489 5.27 -19.59 7.79
N HIS A 490 5.10 -20.81 8.24
CA HIS A 490 6.18 -21.82 8.25
C HIS A 490 6.67 -22.15 6.84
N THR A 491 5.78 -22.21 5.85
CA THR A 491 6.16 -22.43 4.45
C THR A 491 6.97 -21.23 3.92
N LEU A 492 6.53 -20.00 4.17
CA LEU A 492 7.25 -18.80 3.77
C LEU A 492 8.62 -18.69 4.46
N GLN A 493 8.73 -19.10 5.73
CA GLN A 493 10.00 -19.16 6.44
C GLN A 493 10.98 -20.13 5.77
N LYS A 494 10.54 -21.34 5.39
CA LYS A 494 11.39 -22.30 4.65
C LYS A 494 11.90 -21.73 3.33
N ILE A 495 11.04 -21.04 2.59
CA ILE A 495 11.43 -20.36 1.35
C ILE A 495 12.46 -19.26 1.66
N LYS A 496 12.24 -18.48 2.71
CA LYS A 496 13.17 -17.45 3.17
C LYS A 496 14.54 -18.03 3.49
N ASP A 497 14.61 -19.08 4.29
CA ASP A 497 15.86 -19.74 4.70
C ASP A 497 16.61 -20.33 3.49
N THR A 498 15.89 -20.79 2.47
CA THR A 498 16.49 -21.31 1.23
C THR A 498 17.09 -20.21 0.35
N LEU A 499 16.39 -19.07 0.19
CA LEU A 499 16.81 -17.98 -0.70
C LEU A 499 17.70 -16.94 -0.02
N ASP A 500 17.63 -16.84 1.29
CA ASP A 500 18.40 -15.91 2.12
C ASP A 500 18.88 -16.61 3.41
N PRO A 501 19.82 -17.56 3.30
CA PRO A 501 20.28 -18.35 4.45
C PRO A 501 21.02 -17.51 5.52
N ALA A 502 21.49 -16.31 5.16
CA ALA A 502 22.07 -15.37 6.10
C ALA A 502 21.03 -14.49 6.81
N GLY A 503 19.77 -14.51 6.36
CA GLY A 503 18.67 -13.75 6.94
C GLY A 503 18.80 -12.23 6.84
N ILE A 504 19.57 -11.72 5.88
CA ILE A 504 19.91 -10.29 5.79
C ILE A 504 18.83 -9.43 5.12
N LEU A 505 18.02 -9.99 4.21
CA LEU A 505 17.04 -9.19 3.45
C LEU A 505 15.77 -8.93 4.27
N SER A 506 15.55 -7.70 4.66
CA SER A 506 14.33 -7.18 5.30
C SER A 506 13.70 -8.17 6.32
N PRO A 507 14.47 -8.61 7.36
CA PRO A 507 13.99 -9.60 8.33
C PRO A 507 12.72 -9.09 9.02
N GLY A 508 11.73 -9.97 9.16
CA GLY A 508 10.45 -9.66 9.78
C GLY A 508 9.46 -8.88 8.90
N LYS A 509 9.80 -8.58 7.64
CA LYS A 509 8.83 -7.96 6.72
C LYS A 509 7.60 -8.86 6.58
N GLN A 510 6.41 -8.29 6.84
CA GLN A 510 5.12 -8.98 6.86
C GLN A 510 5.12 -10.27 7.72
N GLY A 511 5.91 -10.27 8.81
CA GLY A 511 6.02 -11.40 9.74
C GLY A 511 6.85 -12.57 9.23
N VAL A 512 7.55 -12.43 8.09
CA VAL A 512 8.43 -13.48 7.56
C VAL A 512 9.85 -13.28 8.11
N TRP A 513 10.21 -14.11 9.08
CA TRP A 513 11.51 -14.12 9.74
C TRP A 513 12.39 -15.26 9.22
N PRO A 514 13.71 -15.10 9.21
CA PRO A 514 14.61 -16.23 9.08
C PRO A 514 14.48 -17.17 10.29
N SER A 515 14.83 -18.45 10.13
CA SER A 515 14.85 -19.42 11.24
C SER A 515 15.86 -19.00 12.33
N GLU A 516 15.72 -19.55 13.54
CA GLU A 516 16.60 -19.19 14.68
C GLU A 516 18.09 -19.45 14.41
N GLY A 517 18.42 -20.45 13.61
CA GLY A 517 19.80 -20.73 13.20
C GLY A 517 20.38 -19.69 12.24
N ALA A 518 19.55 -18.95 11.53
CA ALA A 518 19.92 -17.85 10.64
C ALA A 518 19.81 -16.48 11.34
N ARG A 519 19.13 -16.40 12.48
CA ARG A 519 19.08 -15.18 13.28
C ARG A 519 20.44 -14.98 13.96
N ALA A 520 21.12 -13.88 13.68
CA ALA A 520 22.06 -13.38 14.66
C ALA A 520 21.27 -13.15 15.95
N ALA A 521 21.74 -13.65 17.09
CA ALA A 521 21.06 -13.62 18.39
C ALA A 521 20.62 -12.21 18.85
N ASP A 522 21.05 -11.16 18.16
CA ASP A 522 20.83 -9.74 18.46
C ASP A 522 19.72 -9.06 17.65
N LEU A 523 19.01 -9.79 16.74
CA LEU A 523 17.99 -9.19 15.87
C LEU A 523 16.57 -9.19 16.45
N GLN A 524 16.38 -9.59 17.71
CA GLN A 524 15.06 -9.51 18.34
C GLN A 524 14.74 -8.09 18.78
N PRO A 525 13.59 -7.50 18.38
CA PRO A 525 13.11 -6.28 19.02
C PRO A 525 12.78 -6.60 20.49
N ALA A 526 13.22 -5.74 21.39
CA ALA A 526 13.00 -5.85 22.84
C ALA A 526 11.54 -5.62 23.25
N HIS A 527 10.59 -6.37 22.69
CA HIS A 527 9.18 -6.37 23.08
C HIS A 527 8.54 -7.75 22.94
N SER A 528 8.96 -8.69 23.78
CA SER A 528 8.12 -9.82 24.16
C SER A 528 7.93 -9.87 25.68
N GLY A 529 7.49 -8.75 26.22
CA GLY A 529 6.97 -8.67 27.60
C GLY A 529 5.47 -8.94 27.60
N ALA A 530 5.05 -10.13 27.20
CA ALA A 530 3.76 -10.69 27.57
C ALA A 530 4.05 -11.95 28.38
N SER A 531 4.05 -11.80 29.69
CA SER A 531 4.09 -12.87 30.67
C SER A 531 3.02 -13.92 30.34
N SER A 532 3.44 -15.09 29.86
CA SER A 532 2.62 -16.28 29.89
C SER A 532 2.78 -16.95 31.25
N THR A 533 2.03 -16.52 32.23
CA THR A 533 1.69 -17.38 33.38
C THR A 533 0.35 -18.06 33.06
N ALA A 534 0.39 -19.11 32.30
CA ALA A 534 -0.66 -20.10 32.27
C ALA A 534 -0.18 -21.29 33.11
N THR A 535 -0.57 -21.30 34.38
CA THR A 535 -0.46 -22.44 35.27
C THR A 535 -1.37 -23.55 34.74
N ALA A 536 -0.78 -24.59 34.17
CA ALA A 536 -1.48 -25.81 33.86
C ALA A 536 -1.61 -26.65 35.15
N THR A 537 -2.83 -26.72 35.68
CA THR A 537 -3.24 -27.82 36.56
C THR A 537 -4.55 -28.38 35.99
N ALA A 538 -4.42 -29.47 35.28
CA ALA A 538 -5.55 -30.34 35.01
C ALA A 538 -5.14 -31.76 35.36
N SER A 539 -5.54 -32.20 36.51
CA SER A 539 -5.57 -33.59 36.91
C SER A 539 -6.77 -34.27 36.24
N ALA A 540 -6.49 -35.20 35.36
CA ALA A 540 -7.52 -36.06 34.81
C ALA A 540 -7.63 -37.33 35.66
N THR A 541 -8.80 -37.56 36.24
CA THR A 541 -9.22 -38.89 36.71
C THR A 541 -10.40 -39.33 35.82
N ALA A 542 -10.10 -40.31 34.97
CA ALA A 542 -11.14 -41.06 34.27
C ALA A 542 -11.59 -42.22 35.18
N THR A 543 -12.88 -42.32 35.40
CA THR A 543 -13.54 -43.57 35.80
C THR A 543 -14.63 -43.87 34.78
N ALA A 544 -14.43 -44.99 34.11
CA ALA A 544 -15.46 -45.68 33.33
C ALA A 544 -16.47 -46.34 34.26
N THR A 545 -17.75 -46.32 33.90
CA THR A 545 -18.71 -47.43 34.05
C THR A 545 -20.00 -47.08 33.33
N ASP A 546 -20.45 -48.07 32.53
CA ASP A 546 -21.76 -48.39 31.90
C ASP A 546 -22.20 -47.54 30.71
#